data_db12d510113c5dce1b1f5f10c86d29f3
#
_entry.id   db12d510113c5dce1b1f5f10c86d29f3
#
_cell.length_a   1.000
_cell.length_b   1.000
_cell.length_c   1.000
_cell.angle_alpha   90.00
_cell.angle_beta   90.00
_cell.angle_gamma   90.00
#
_symmetry.space_group_name_H-M   'P 1'
#
loop_
_entity.id
_entity.type
_entity.pdbx_description
1 polymer ?
#
loop_
_entity_poly.entity_id
_entity_poly.type
_entity_poly.pdbx_seq_one_letter_code
_entity_poly.pdbx_strand_id
1 'polypeptide(L)'
;MRIPTILAVSSLLLASCKKEGCTDASAYNFNPDAELEDGTCQYSGCTDQLASNYDEGAAVDDGSCEYGGCMDPGALNYDETATVDDGSCDFLGCTDSEAVNYEETATIDDGSCDYLGCTDPGAVNYDETATIDDGSCVFLEDLQPSIDGYTYGVVQIGDQVWFSENLRTTTYANGDLIPAGLTDDEWVSTTSGATAVYGEGISICDHWSPDIDACDEVQSLAAYGRLYNGYAVDDVRGLCPAGWHVPTDDEWTELEDYITSQGFDGTEGTALKSTAGWTYNGHGTDDFGFSALPGGRRSYDYGFFDDAGFHGSWWSSSPDGGHAWYRRLAPYNPDIYRYFNFYPRNGFSVRCLRDAG
;
A
#
# COMPACT_ATOMS: atom_id res chain seq x y z
N MET A 1 34.52 120.01 -59.07
CA MET A 1 33.40 119.08 -58.79
C MET A 1 33.97 118.03 -57.85
N ARG A 2 33.51 117.97 -56.65
CA ARG A 2 34.07 117.13 -55.62
C ARG A 2 33.26 115.85 -55.58
N ILE A 3 33.91 114.71 -55.61
CA ILE A 3 33.33 113.36 -55.40
C ILE A 3 33.68 112.92 -53.99
N PRO A 4 32.74 112.53 -53.17
CA PRO A 4 33.08 112.03 -51.80
C PRO A 4 33.37 110.53 -51.88
N THR A 5 34.39 110.13 -51.17
CA THR A 5 34.90 108.75 -50.94
C THR A 5 34.03 108.07 -49.87
N ILE A 6 33.43 106.94 -50.21
CA ILE A 6 32.72 106.11 -49.21
C ILE A 6 33.70 105.07 -48.65
N LEU A 7 33.94 105.14 -47.36
CA LEU A 7 34.64 104.07 -46.62
C LEU A 7 33.68 102.96 -46.32
N ALA A 8 34.02 101.74 -46.84
CA ALA A 8 33.34 100.49 -46.50
C ALA A 8 34.03 99.95 -45.22
N VAL A 9 33.27 99.82 -44.13
CA VAL A 9 33.71 99.13 -42.88
C VAL A 9 33.37 97.71 -43.10
N SER A 10 34.38 96.85 -43.25
CA SER A 10 34.25 95.38 -43.29
C SER A 10 34.17 94.81 -41.85
N SER A 11 32.98 94.34 -41.42
CA SER A 11 32.84 93.64 -40.14
C SER A 11 33.29 92.24 -40.35
N LEU A 12 34.46 91.85 -39.73
CA LEU A 12 34.85 90.43 -39.59
C LEU A 12 33.93 89.79 -38.54
N LEU A 13 33.04 88.90 -38.99
CA LEU A 13 32.36 87.94 -38.17
C LEU A 13 33.39 86.87 -37.75
N LEU A 14 33.90 86.93 -36.53
CA LEU A 14 34.60 85.82 -35.88
C LEU A 14 33.56 84.71 -35.65
N ALA A 15 33.44 83.71 -36.57
CA ALA A 15 32.74 82.50 -36.31
C ALA A 15 33.50 81.73 -35.21
N SER A 16 33.00 81.77 -33.98
CA SER A 16 33.44 80.85 -32.94
C SER A 16 33.20 79.45 -33.39
N CYS A 17 34.21 78.66 -33.75
CA CYS A 17 34.10 77.24 -33.96
C CYS A 17 33.80 76.61 -32.59
N LYS A 18 32.53 76.21 -32.40
CA LYS A 18 32.18 75.39 -31.27
C LYS A 18 32.92 74.08 -31.38
N LYS A 19 33.48 73.61 -30.31
CA LYS A 19 34.22 72.38 -30.25
C LYS A 19 33.22 71.21 -30.17
N GLU A 20 33.28 70.36 -31.15
CA GLU A 20 32.41 69.16 -31.23
C GLU A 20 33.04 68.02 -30.47
N GLY A 21 32.22 67.13 -29.90
CA GLY A 21 32.63 65.94 -29.14
C GLY A 21 31.55 65.44 -28.19
N CYS A 22 31.78 64.37 -27.50
CA CYS A 22 30.81 63.82 -26.54
C CYS A 22 30.65 64.78 -25.33
N THR A 23 29.45 65.27 -25.10
CA THR A 23 29.09 66.16 -23.99
C THR A 23 28.46 65.47 -22.79
N ASP A 24 28.20 64.17 -22.87
CA ASP A 24 27.67 63.40 -21.75
C ASP A 24 28.76 62.97 -20.78
N ALA A 25 28.67 63.48 -19.54
CA ALA A 25 29.66 63.20 -18.48
C ALA A 25 29.67 61.72 -18.01
N SER A 26 28.67 60.91 -18.37
CA SER A 26 28.63 59.50 -18.10
C SER A 26 29.32 58.64 -19.17
N ALA A 27 29.65 59.26 -20.33
CA ALA A 27 30.32 58.52 -21.38
C ALA A 27 31.83 58.35 -21.10
N TYR A 28 32.39 57.21 -21.49
CA TYR A 28 33.82 56.88 -21.38
C TYR A 28 34.72 57.91 -22.07
N ASN A 29 34.27 58.44 -23.21
CA ASN A 29 35.01 59.43 -24.01
C ASN A 29 34.47 60.86 -23.82
N PHE A 30 33.88 61.17 -22.62
CA PHE A 30 33.45 62.52 -22.29
C PHE A 30 34.55 63.57 -22.55
N ASN A 31 34.21 64.62 -23.27
CA ASN A 31 35.10 65.73 -23.53
C ASN A 31 34.62 67.05 -22.82
N PRO A 32 35.22 67.42 -21.70
CA PRO A 32 34.75 68.63 -20.96
C PRO A 32 34.90 69.93 -21.73
N ASP A 33 35.65 69.91 -22.83
CA ASP A 33 35.80 71.08 -23.71
C ASP A 33 34.84 71.15 -24.89
N ALA A 34 34.05 70.10 -25.08
CA ALA A 34 33.05 70.05 -26.13
C ALA A 34 31.87 70.96 -25.79
N GLU A 35 31.46 71.83 -26.76
CA GLU A 35 30.29 72.66 -26.67
C GLU A 35 29.11 72.18 -27.50
N LEU A 36 29.33 71.18 -28.37
CA LEU A 36 28.31 70.62 -29.24
C LEU A 36 28.45 69.12 -29.27
N GLU A 37 27.36 68.39 -28.97
CA GLU A 37 27.27 66.96 -29.09
C GLU A 37 27.42 66.54 -30.54
N ASP A 38 28.33 65.61 -30.85
CA ASP A 38 28.60 65.10 -32.18
C ASP A 38 28.12 63.65 -32.41
N GLY A 39 27.47 63.04 -31.40
CA GLY A 39 26.96 61.66 -31.46
C GLY A 39 28.05 60.60 -31.31
N THR A 40 29.26 60.99 -30.83
CA THR A 40 30.38 60.05 -30.64
C THR A 40 30.49 59.50 -29.24
N CYS A 41 29.53 59.76 -28.34
CA CYS A 41 29.55 59.23 -26.98
C CYS A 41 29.64 57.72 -26.98
N GLN A 42 30.61 57.22 -26.22
CA GLN A 42 30.83 55.80 -25.96
C GLN A 42 30.59 55.50 -24.51
N TYR A 43 29.76 54.48 -24.22
CA TYR A 43 29.48 54.04 -22.86
C TYR A 43 30.26 52.78 -22.58
N SER A 44 30.69 52.62 -21.33
CA SER A 44 31.32 51.39 -20.85
C SER A 44 30.30 50.50 -20.15
N GLY A 45 30.43 49.18 -20.33
CA GLY A 45 29.60 48.15 -19.75
C GLY A 45 30.00 46.79 -20.32
N CYS A 46 29.19 45.76 -20.03
CA CYS A 46 29.45 44.46 -20.59
C CYS A 46 29.07 44.40 -22.07
N THR A 47 30.04 44.07 -22.94
CA THR A 47 29.85 43.97 -24.40
C THR A 47 29.67 42.53 -24.90
N ASP A 48 29.73 41.53 -24.01
CA ASP A 48 29.53 40.15 -24.37
C ASP A 48 28.05 39.78 -24.31
N GLN A 49 27.49 39.37 -25.47
CA GLN A 49 26.08 38.98 -25.61
C GLN A 49 25.71 37.68 -24.84
N LEU A 50 26.71 36.92 -24.37
CA LEU A 50 26.48 35.70 -23.57
C LEU A 50 26.39 36.04 -22.09
N ALA A 51 26.78 37.24 -21.67
CA ALA A 51 26.69 37.65 -20.28
C ALA A 51 25.24 38.00 -19.89
N SER A 52 24.86 37.71 -18.64
CA SER A 52 23.54 38.00 -18.09
C SER A 52 23.25 39.50 -18.00
N ASN A 53 24.30 40.32 -17.86
CA ASN A 53 24.26 41.78 -17.78
C ASN A 53 24.73 42.45 -19.07
N TYR A 54 24.64 41.81 -20.23
CA TYR A 54 24.95 42.40 -21.53
C TYR A 54 24.25 43.75 -21.70
N ASP A 55 25.04 44.79 -22.07
CA ASP A 55 24.51 46.13 -22.38
C ASP A 55 24.70 46.44 -23.88
N GLU A 56 23.58 46.45 -24.63
CA GLU A 56 23.58 46.78 -26.06
C GLU A 56 24.12 48.18 -26.32
N GLY A 57 24.03 49.09 -25.36
CA GLY A 57 24.55 50.47 -25.43
C GLY A 57 26.03 50.60 -25.16
N ALA A 58 26.68 49.60 -24.61
CA ALA A 58 28.10 49.64 -24.31
C ALA A 58 28.94 49.51 -25.58
N ALA A 59 29.87 50.45 -25.77
CA ALA A 59 30.85 50.44 -26.84
C ALA A 59 32.27 50.02 -26.38
N VAL A 60 32.50 50.00 -25.07
CA VAL A 60 33.75 49.64 -24.44
C VAL A 60 33.49 48.68 -23.30
N ASP A 61 34.10 47.50 -23.36
CA ASP A 61 34.02 46.52 -22.28
C ASP A 61 34.77 47.05 -21.04
N ASP A 62 34.09 47.04 -19.90
CA ASP A 62 34.63 47.49 -18.60
C ASP A 62 34.99 46.32 -17.69
N GLY A 63 34.86 45.08 -18.16
CA GLY A 63 35.11 43.89 -17.40
C GLY A 63 34.01 43.51 -16.41
N SER A 64 32.81 44.15 -16.51
CA SER A 64 31.69 43.90 -15.61
C SER A 64 30.80 42.69 -16.06
N CYS A 65 31.18 41.96 -17.11
CA CYS A 65 30.37 40.87 -17.61
C CYS A 65 30.13 39.77 -16.55
N GLU A 66 28.86 39.45 -16.35
CA GLU A 66 28.43 38.42 -15.43
C GLU A 66 27.94 37.18 -16.21
N TYR A 67 28.50 36.05 -15.87
CA TYR A 67 28.13 34.73 -16.45
C TYR A 67 27.43 33.89 -15.38
N GLY A 68 26.17 33.56 -15.60
CA GLY A 68 25.40 32.69 -14.71
C GLY A 68 25.76 31.23 -14.92
N GLY A 69 25.84 30.45 -13.83
CA GLY A 69 26.11 29.04 -13.84
C GLY A 69 26.31 28.50 -12.43
N CYS A 70 26.48 27.20 -12.31
CA CYS A 70 26.78 26.60 -11.02
C CYS A 70 28.20 26.89 -10.56
N MET A 71 28.35 27.54 -9.41
CA MET A 71 29.66 27.90 -8.82
C MET A 71 30.14 26.90 -7.76
N ASP A 72 29.37 25.83 -7.42
CA ASP A 72 29.79 24.84 -6.45
C ASP A 72 30.65 23.75 -7.10
N PRO A 73 31.95 23.60 -6.69
CA PRO A 73 32.81 22.55 -7.26
C PRO A 73 32.37 21.12 -6.94
N GLY A 74 31.42 20.93 -6.00
CA GLY A 74 30.84 19.63 -5.66
C GLY A 74 29.67 19.23 -6.57
N ALA A 75 29.15 20.17 -7.36
CA ALA A 75 28.04 19.91 -8.26
C ALA A 75 28.50 19.20 -9.56
N LEU A 76 27.61 18.41 -10.12
CA LEU A 76 27.85 17.68 -11.37
C LEU A 76 28.08 18.63 -12.57
N ASN A 77 27.38 19.76 -12.55
CA ASN A 77 27.39 20.78 -13.60
C ASN A 77 28.17 22.04 -13.20
N TYR A 78 29.21 21.88 -12.33
CA TYR A 78 30.09 22.98 -11.96
C TYR A 78 30.67 23.69 -13.20
N ASP A 79 30.55 25.01 -13.24
CA ASP A 79 31.12 25.85 -14.29
C ASP A 79 32.18 26.78 -13.71
N GLU A 80 33.46 26.48 -13.97
CA GLU A 80 34.59 27.32 -13.50
C GLU A 80 34.62 28.72 -14.11
N THR A 81 33.84 28.94 -15.19
CA THR A 81 33.74 30.25 -15.88
C THR A 81 32.61 31.13 -15.36
N ALA A 82 31.68 30.55 -14.58
CA ALA A 82 30.59 31.29 -13.95
C ALA A 82 31.14 32.32 -12.97
N THR A 83 30.59 33.54 -13.02
CA THR A 83 30.91 34.63 -12.11
C THR A 83 29.80 34.95 -11.15
N VAL A 84 28.60 34.44 -11.44
CA VAL A 84 27.38 34.55 -10.61
C VAL A 84 26.72 33.19 -10.52
N ASP A 85 26.45 32.76 -9.29
CA ASP A 85 25.66 31.55 -9.06
C ASP A 85 24.19 31.81 -9.46
N ASP A 86 23.66 31.02 -10.39
CA ASP A 86 22.30 31.14 -10.90
C ASP A 86 21.33 30.12 -10.25
N GLY A 87 21.79 29.30 -9.28
CA GLY A 87 21.05 28.28 -8.59
C GLY A 87 20.84 27.02 -9.42
N SER A 88 21.58 26.82 -10.51
CA SER A 88 21.42 25.68 -11.42
C SER A 88 22.25 24.44 -10.99
N CYS A 89 22.85 24.44 -9.80
CA CYS A 89 23.72 23.36 -9.35
C CYS A 89 22.98 22.03 -9.24
N ASP A 90 23.54 20.99 -9.87
CA ASP A 90 23.05 19.63 -9.85
C ASP A 90 23.88 18.77 -8.90
N PHE A 91 23.22 18.16 -7.91
CA PHE A 91 23.86 17.26 -6.95
C PHE A 91 23.22 15.88 -7.05
N LEU A 92 24.04 14.85 -7.14
CA LEU A 92 23.62 13.45 -7.13
C LEU A 92 23.40 12.97 -5.68
N GLY A 93 22.36 12.16 -5.48
CA GLY A 93 22.05 11.52 -4.20
C GLY A 93 20.62 11.03 -4.18
N CYS A 94 20.19 10.49 -3.06
CA CYS A 94 18.81 10.05 -2.89
C CYS A 94 17.88 11.25 -2.69
N THR A 95 16.90 11.42 -3.59
CA THR A 95 15.92 12.52 -3.54
C THR A 95 14.57 12.12 -2.92
N ASP A 96 14.40 10.86 -2.51
CA ASP A 96 13.19 10.37 -1.87
C ASP A 96 13.24 10.60 -0.36
N SER A 97 12.32 11.42 0.15
CA SER A 97 12.22 11.75 1.57
C SER A 97 11.83 10.57 2.47
N GLU A 98 11.34 9.46 1.90
CA GLU A 98 11.01 8.23 2.64
C GLU A 98 12.23 7.32 2.81
N ALA A 99 13.29 7.52 2.02
CA ALA A 99 14.52 6.76 2.14
C ALA A 99 15.34 7.15 3.38
N VAL A 100 16.03 6.19 4.00
CA VAL A 100 16.85 6.43 5.20
C VAL A 100 18.10 7.23 4.93
N ASN A 101 18.55 7.24 3.67
CA ASN A 101 19.69 8.03 3.20
C ASN A 101 19.26 9.21 2.33
N TYR A 102 18.03 9.73 2.53
CA TYR A 102 17.57 10.96 1.87
C TYR A 102 18.57 12.11 2.06
N GLU A 103 18.87 12.80 1.00
CA GLU A 103 19.77 13.93 0.98
C GLU A 103 19.03 15.18 0.48
N GLU A 104 18.73 16.12 1.40
CA GLU A 104 17.97 17.34 1.09
C GLU A 104 18.64 18.21 0.00
N THR A 105 19.95 18.09 -0.16
CA THR A 105 20.71 18.86 -1.15
C THR A 105 20.77 18.20 -2.52
N ALA A 106 20.40 16.91 -2.63
CA ALA A 106 20.35 16.21 -3.91
C ALA A 106 19.24 16.80 -4.80
N THR A 107 19.59 17.08 -6.07
CA THR A 107 18.67 17.58 -7.09
C THR A 107 18.38 16.52 -8.16
N ILE A 108 19.26 15.51 -8.25
CA ILE A 108 19.18 14.41 -9.20
C ILE A 108 19.30 13.10 -8.43
N ASP A 109 18.27 12.25 -8.54
CA ASP A 109 18.31 10.90 -8.00
C ASP A 109 19.35 10.06 -8.74
N ASP A 110 20.27 9.45 -8.00
CA ASP A 110 21.31 8.56 -8.52
C ASP A 110 20.98 7.08 -8.35
N GLY A 111 19.79 6.75 -7.84
CA GLY A 111 19.34 5.40 -7.56
C GLY A 111 19.95 4.79 -6.29
N SER A 112 20.53 5.61 -5.41
CA SER A 112 21.16 5.16 -4.16
C SER A 112 20.19 5.11 -2.97
N CYS A 113 18.89 5.36 -3.18
CA CYS A 113 17.92 5.39 -2.10
C CYS A 113 17.84 4.04 -1.38
N ASP A 114 17.95 4.10 -0.06
CA ASP A 114 17.88 2.95 0.82
C ASP A 114 16.56 2.94 1.61
N TYR A 115 15.86 1.81 1.58
CA TYR A 115 14.60 1.59 2.27
C TYR A 115 14.72 0.46 3.27
N LEU A 116 14.22 0.69 4.49
CA LEU A 116 14.17 -0.33 5.54
C LEU A 116 12.94 -1.20 5.39
N GLY A 117 13.08 -2.50 5.60
CA GLY A 117 11.99 -3.46 5.61
C GLY A 117 12.52 -4.89 5.62
N CYS A 118 11.61 -5.86 5.55
CA CYS A 118 11.99 -7.26 5.44
C CYS A 118 12.42 -7.60 4.01
N THR A 119 13.68 -8.01 3.83
CA THR A 119 14.25 -8.35 2.52
C THR A 119 14.23 -9.86 2.21
N ASP A 120 13.70 -10.71 3.11
CA ASP A 120 13.61 -12.16 2.89
C ASP A 120 12.31 -12.53 2.17
N PRO A 121 12.35 -13.06 0.91
CA PRO A 121 11.16 -13.47 0.17
C PRO A 121 10.35 -14.60 0.81
N GLY A 122 10.89 -15.30 1.80
CA GLY A 122 10.21 -16.34 2.56
C GLY A 122 9.39 -15.80 3.73
N ALA A 123 9.52 -14.52 4.06
CA ALA A 123 8.77 -13.89 5.14
C ALA A 123 7.38 -13.45 4.68
N VAL A 124 6.42 -13.46 5.60
CA VAL A 124 5.01 -13.05 5.36
C VAL A 124 4.91 -11.57 5.02
N ASN A 125 5.80 -10.76 5.60
CA ASN A 125 5.88 -9.31 5.41
C ASN A 125 7.08 -8.90 4.53
N TYR A 126 7.44 -9.76 3.56
CA TYR A 126 8.44 -9.40 2.56
C TYR A 126 8.07 -8.11 1.85
N ASP A 127 9.02 -7.20 1.78
CA ASP A 127 8.89 -5.94 1.05
C ASP A 127 9.87 -5.93 -0.12
N GLU A 128 9.38 -6.03 -1.35
CA GLU A 128 10.22 -6.03 -2.55
C GLU A 128 10.95 -4.71 -2.79
N THR A 129 10.49 -3.61 -2.15
CA THR A 129 11.11 -2.29 -2.24
C THR A 129 12.21 -2.08 -1.22
N ALA A 130 12.24 -2.88 -0.15
CA ALA A 130 13.28 -2.80 0.88
C ALA A 130 14.66 -3.16 0.31
N THR A 131 15.64 -2.31 0.59
CA THR A 131 17.05 -2.52 0.22
C THR A 131 17.91 -2.93 1.42
N ILE A 132 17.44 -2.62 2.63
CA ILE A 132 18.12 -2.92 3.90
C ILE A 132 17.16 -3.67 4.81
N ASP A 133 17.58 -4.87 5.24
CA ASP A 133 16.86 -5.65 6.25
C ASP A 133 16.93 -4.94 7.62
N ASP A 134 15.77 -4.64 8.18
CA ASP A 134 15.61 -3.99 9.49
C ASP A 134 15.38 -5.00 10.63
N GLY A 135 15.39 -6.30 10.33
CA GLY A 135 15.10 -7.38 11.27
C GLY A 135 13.62 -7.57 11.57
N SER A 136 12.73 -6.97 10.80
CA SER A 136 11.26 -7.07 10.97
C SER A 136 10.65 -8.31 10.34
N CYS A 137 11.45 -9.17 9.67
CA CYS A 137 10.94 -10.35 8.98
C CYS A 137 10.14 -11.26 9.90
N VAL A 138 8.93 -11.61 9.47
CA VAL A 138 8.00 -12.51 10.19
C VAL A 138 7.76 -13.76 9.34
N PHE A 139 7.96 -14.93 9.92
CA PHE A 139 7.77 -16.21 9.23
C PHE A 139 6.51 -16.93 9.72
N LEU A 140 5.92 -17.78 8.88
CA LEU A 140 4.68 -18.51 9.20
C LEU A 140 4.81 -19.38 10.47
N GLU A 141 5.98 -19.97 10.72
CA GLU A 141 6.24 -20.77 11.93
C GLU A 141 6.16 -19.96 13.21
N ASP A 142 6.44 -18.65 13.17
CA ASP A 142 6.36 -17.75 14.32
C ASP A 142 4.93 -17.31 14.61
N LEU A 143 4.01 -17.52 13.65
CA LEU A 143 2.63 -17.07 13.71
C LEU A 143 1.64 -18.13 14.21
N GLN A 144 2.09 -19.36 14.47
CA GLN A 144 1.22 -20.47 14.88
C GLN A 144 0.66 -20.24 16.30
N PRO A 145 -0.65 -19.92 16.45
CA PRO A 145 -1.22 -19.67 17.76
C PRO A 145 -1.53 -20.98 18.50
N SER A 146 -1.41 -20.95 19.82
CA SER A 146 -1.87 -22.03 20.68
C SER A 146 -3.07 -21.60 21.50
N ILE A 147 -4.17 -22.36 21.43
CA ILE A 147 -5.41 -22.12 22.18
C ILE A 147 -5.80 -23.43 22.85
N ASP A 148 -6.16 -23.41 24.13
CA ASP A 148 -6.57 -24.59 24.91
C ASP A 148 -5.55 -25.75 24.83
N GLY A 149 -4.25 -25.43 24.67
CA GLY A 149 -3.17 -26.41 24.54
C GLY A 149 -3.03 -27.05 23.16
N TYR A 150 -3.76 -26.56 22.17
CA TYR A 150 -3.68 -26.99 20.78
C TYR A 150 -3.03 -25.89 19.92
N THR A 151 -2.00 -26.26 19.13
CA THR A 151 -1.32 -25.34 18.21
C THR A 151 -1.90 -25.50 16.81
N TYR A 152 -2.38 -24.40 16.25
CA TYR A 152 -3.00 -24.36 14.92
C TYR A 152 -1.94 -24.16 13.83
N GLY A 153 -2.09 -24.90 12.73
CA GLY A 153 -1.38 -24.60 11.50
C GLY A 153 -1.89 -23.31 10.87
N VAL A 154 -1.00 -22.63 10.16
CA VAL A 154 -1.34 -21.40 9.43
C VAL A 154 -0.85 -21.48 7.99
N VAL A 155 -1.49 -20.74 7.09
CA VAL A 155 -1.15 -20.64 5.67
C VAL A 155 -1.33 -19.20 5.21
N GLN A 156 -0.41 -18.72 4.37
CA GLN A 156 -0.56 -17.44 3.69
C GLN A 156 -1.20 -17.65 2.33
N ILE A 157 -2.23 -16.84 2.04
CA ILE A 157 -2.94 -16.83 0.75
C ILE A 157 -3.09 -15.36 0.34
N GLY A 158 -2.32 -14.93 -0.63
CA GLY A 158 -2.17 -13.50 -0.93
C GLY A 158 -1.54 -12.77 0.25
N ASP A 159 -2.13 -11.65 0.62
CA ASP A 159 -1.70 -10.84 1.76
C ASP A 159 -2.33 -11.30 3.08
N GLN A 160 -3.16 -12.34 3.04
CA GLN A 160 -3.88 -12.85 4.20
C GLN A 160 -3.23 -14.09 4.80
N VAL A 161 -3.15 -14.17 6.14
CA VAL A 161 -2.70 -15.36 6.86
C VAL A 161 -3.88 -16.00 7.59
N TRP A 162 -4.21 -17.22 7.20
CA TRP A 162 -5.37 -17.99 7.68
C TRP A 162 -4.95 -19.16 8.55
N PHE A 163 -5.82 -19.59 9.47
CA PHE A 163 -5.72 -20.94 10.01
C PHE A 163 -5.88 -21.94 8.88
N SER A 164 -5.01 -22.95 8.79
CA SER A 164 -5.13 -24.04 7.81
C SER A 164 -6.15 -25.11 8.22
N GLU A 165 -6.77 -24.96 9.40
CA GLU A 165 -7.77 -25.85 9.96
C GLU A 165 -8.88 -25.09 10.71
N ASN A 166 -10.01 -25.75 10.97
CA ASN A 166 -11.13 -25.13 11.66
C ASN A 166 -10.84 -24.99 13.16
N LEU A 167 -11.36 -23.91 13.73
CA LEU A 167 -11.28 -23.60 15.16
C LEU A 167 -11.91 -24.72 16.00
N ARG A 168 -11.30 -25.05 17.15
CA ARG A 168 -11.77 -26.09 18.09
C ARG A 168 -11.79 -25.64 19.56
N THR A 169 -11.67 -24.33 19.81
CA THR A 169 -11.64 -23.80 21.17
C THR A 169 -12.97 -23.99 21.91
N THR A 170 -12.87 -24.14 23.21
CA THR A 170 -14.00 -24.18 24.15
C THR A 170 -14.13 -22.91 24.94
N THR A 171 -13.24 -21.92 24.69
CA THR A 171 -13.18 -20.65 25.40
C THR A 171 -13.23 -19.49 24.42
N TYR A 172 -13.78 -18.37 24.85
CA TYR A 172 -13.58 -17.07 24.23
C TYR A 172 -12.15 -16.58 24.45
N ALA A 173 -11.72 -15.59 23.70
CA ALA A 173 -10.38 -15.03 23.81
C ALA A 173 -10.03 -14.46 25.21
N ASN A 174 -11.04 -14.08 25.99
CA ASN A 174 -10.87 -13.64 27.39
C ASN A 174 -10.77 -14.80 28.41
N GLY A 175 -10.88 -16.06 27.95
CA GLY A 175 -10.85 -17.27 28.78
C GLY A 175 -12.19 -17.73 29.34
N ASP A 176 -13.29 -17.03 29.08
CA ASP A 176 -14.61 -17.49 29.47
C ASP A 176 -15.03 -18.73 28.67
N LEU A 177 -15.68 -19.68 29.32
CA LEU A 177 -16.18 -20.88 28.64
C LEU A 177 -17.32 -20.54 27.68
N ILE A 178 -17.28 -21.17 26.50
CA ILE A 178 -18.37 -21.18 25.55
C ILE A 178 -19.30 -22.34 25.93
N PRO A 179 -20.63 -22.14 26.13
CA PRO A 179 -21.58 -23.21 26.39
C PRO A 179 -21.48 -24.32 25.33
N ALA A 180 -21.35 -25.57 25.79
CA ALA A 180 -21.23 -26.77 24.96
C ALA A 180 -22.09 -27.91 25.53
N GLY A 181 -22.29 -28.98 24.78
CA GLY A 181 -23.07 -30.15 25.23
C GLY A 181 -24.56 -29.87 25.33
N LEU A 182 -25.08 -28.88 24.60
CA LEU A 182 -26.50 -28.55 24.58
C LEU A 182 -27.29 -29.66 23.91
N THR A 183 -28.44 -30.03 24.49
CA THR A 183 -29.42 -30.86 23.82
C THR A 183 -29.98 -30.16 22.56
N ASP A 184 -30.69 -30.90 21.70
CA ASP A 184 -31.30 -30.32 20.49
C ASP A 184 -32.28 -29.19 20.82
N ASP A 185 -33.12 -29.36 21.84
CA ASP A 185 -34.08 -28.34 22.32
C ASP A 185 -33.38 -27.11 22.88
N GLU A 186 -32.29 -27.30 23.65
CA GLU A 186 -31.48 -26.19 24.18
C GLU A 186 -30.78 -25.44 23.05
N TRP A 187 -30.24 -26.15 22.04
CA TRP A 187 -29.61 -25.53 20.89
C TRP A 187 -30.57 -24.64 20.10
N VAL A 188 -31.75 -25.16 19.75
CA VAL A 188 -32.73 -24.39 18.98
C VAL A 188 -33.37 -23.22 19.76
N SER A 189 -33.31 -23.26 21.09
CA SER A 189 -33.87 -22.22 21.95
C SER A 189 -32.82 -21.19 22.44
N THR A 190 -31.51 -21.49 22.27
CA THR A 190 -30.48 -20.58 22.78
C THR A 190 -30.49 -19.23 22.06
N THR A 191 -30.19 -18.17 22.81
CA THR A 191 -29.95 -16.80 22.29
C THR A 191 -28.59 -16.27 22.70
N SER A 192 -27.69 -17.16 23.13
CA SER A 192 -26.31 -16.85 23.49
C SER A 192 -25.36 -17.73 22.74
N GLY A 193 -24.06 -17.35 22.77
CA GLY A 193 -23.01 -18.12 22.14
C GLY A 193 -22.96 -19.56 22.62
N ALA A 194 -22.80 -20.50 21.70
CA ALA A 194 -22.67 -21.92 21.96
C ALA A 194 -21.77 -22.60 20.93
N THR A 195 -21.15 -23.71 21.32
CA THR A 195 -20.34 -24.57 20.46
C THR A 195 -20.72 -26.03 20.58
N ALA A 196 -20.42 -26.80 19.54
CA ALA A 196 -20.70 -28.24 19.51
C ALA A 196 -19.60 -28.98 18.75
N VAL A 197 -19.36 -30.24 19.07
CA VAL A 197 -18.66 -31.17 18.21
C VAL A 197 -19.71 -31.89 17.35
N TYR A 198 -19.49 -32.04 16.05
CA TYR A 198 -20.41 -32.78 15.21
C TYR A 198 -20.57 -34.22 15.76
N GLY A 199 -21.82 -34.63 15.93
CA GLY A 199 -22.13 -35.94 16.52
C GLY A 199 -22.13 -35.99 18.05
N GLU A 200 -21.89 -34.89 18.77
CA GLU A 200 -21.91 -34.91 20.23
C GLU A 200 -23.30 -35.25 20.79
N GLY A 201 -23.29 -35.99 21.89
CA GLY A 201 -24.51 -36.41 22.59
C GLY A 201 -25.25 -37.54 21.87
N ILE A 202 -26.56 -37.59 22.06
CA ILE A 202 -27.44 -38.64 21.49
C ILE A 202 -28.32 -38.10 20.35
N SER A 203 -27.98 -36.98 19.81
CA SER A 203 -28.73 -36.36 18.72
C SER A 203 -28.72 -37.23 17.47
N ILE A 204 -29.70 -37.00 16.61
CA ILE A 204 -29.67 -37.58 15.27
C ILE A 204 -28.43 -37.09 14.57
N CYS A 205 -27.56 -37.99 14.16
CA CYS A 205 -26.35 -37.71 13.44
C CYS A 205 -26.41 -38.42 12.09
N ASP A 206 -26.43 -37.66 11.02
CA ASP A 206 -26.39 -38.16 9.66
C ASP A 206 -25.18 -37.56 8.94
N HIS A 207 -24.39 -38.39 8.26
CA HIS A 207 -23.18 -37.92 7.57
C HIS A 207 -22.97 -38.66 6.24
N TRP A 208 -22.26 -38.03 5.35
CA TRP A 208 -21.89 -38.49 4.03
C TRP A 208 -20.37 -38.70 3.88
N SER A 209 -19.61 -38.47 4.96
CA SER A 209 -18.16 -38.61 4.91
C SER A 209 -17.75 -40.05 4.54
N PRO A 210 -16.87 -40.22 3.54
CA PRO A 210 -16.39 -41.53 3.15
C PRO A 210 -15.32 -42.10 4.08
N ASP A 211 -14.58 -41.23 4.76
CA ASP A 211 -13.34 -41.60 5.43
C ASP A 211 -13.38 -41.40 6.95
N ILE A 212 -14.38 -40.64 7.45
CA ILE A 212 -14.50 -40.20 8.83
C ILE A 212 -15.87 -40.58 9.35
N ASP A 213 -15.96 -41.30 10.47
CA ASP A 213 -17.19 -41.41 11.21
C ASP A 213 -17.50 -40.09 11.91
N ALA A 214 -18.26 -39.22 11.28
CA ALA A 214 -18.58 -37.90 11.81
C ALA A 214 -19.48 -37.96 13.05
N CYS A 215 -20.08 -39.12 13.35
CA CYS A 215 -20.85 -39.34 14.56
C CYS A 215 -19.96 -39.82 15.74
N ASP A 216 -18.71 -40.10 15.50
CA ASP A 216 -17.70 -40.27 16.55
C ASP A 216 -17.10 -38.91 16.90
N GLU A 217 -17.40 -38.41 18.10
CA GLU A 217 -16.95 -37.07 18.55
C GLU A 217 -15.43 -36.87 18.46
N VAL A 218 -14.64 -37.93 18.71
CA VAL A 218 -13.17 -37.84 18.68
C VAL A 218 -12.67 -37.67 17.24
N GLN A 219 -13.21 -38.45 16.30
CA GLN A 219 -12.86 -38.34 14.89
C GLN A 219 -13.35 -37.02 14.31
N SER A 220 -14.56 -36.62 14.65
CA SER A 220 -15.16 -35.38 14.21
C SER A 220 -14.39 -34.16 14.71
N LEU A 221 -14.07 -34.09 16.00
CA LEU A 221 -13.27 -33.00 16.55
C LEU A 221 -11.86 -32.94 15.91
N ALA A 222 -11.25 -34.11 15.68
CA ALA A 222 -9.93 -34.15 15.07
C ALA A 222 -9.91 -33.67 13.62
N ALA A 223 -10.96 -33.95 12.84
CA ALA A 223 -11.04 -33.62 11.42
C ALA A 223 -11.69 -32.26 11.16
N TYR A 224 -12.85 -32.01 11.78
CA TYR A 224 -13.71 -30.87 11.44
C TYR A 224 -13.62 -29.70 12.45
N GLY A 225 -12.97 -29.90 13.61
CA GLY A 225 -13.00 -28.93 14.69
C GLY A 225 -14.37 -28.85 15.36
N ARG A 226 -14.78 -27.64 15.77
CA ARG A 226 -16.07 -27.38 16.37
C ARG A 226 -16.96 -26.55 15.47
N LEU A 227 -18.25 -26.68 15.68
CA LEU A 227 -19.29 -25.84 15.12
C LEU A 227 -19.66 -24.78 16.17
N TYR A 228 -19.75 -23.53 15.75
CA TYR A 228 -20.13 -22.39 16.58
C TYR A 228 -21.42 -21.79 16.04
N ASN A 229 -22.32 -21.36 16.94
CA ASN A 229 -23.46 -20.60 16.47
C ASN A 229 -23.08 -19.12 16.21
N GLY A 230 -23.91 -18.41 15.46
CA GLY A 230 -23.64 -17.01 15.09
C GLY A 230 -23.57 -16.08 16.33
N TYR A 231 -24.23 -16.42 17.44
CA TYR A 231 -24.10 -15.65 18.67
C TYR A 231 -22.72 -15.77 19.31
N ALA A 232 -22.03 -16.90 19.13
CA ALA A 232 -20.65 -17.05 19.58
C ALA A 232 -19.69 -16.25 18.68
N VAL A 233 -19.97 -16.20 17.38
CA VAL A 233 -19.20 -15.40 16.41
C VAL A 233 -19.32 -13.90 16.68
N ASP A 234 -20.52 -13.43 17.01
CA ASP A 234 -20.82 -12.01 17.26
C ASP A 234 -20.53 -11.57 18.71
N ASP A 235 -20.02 -12.47 19.55
CA ASP A 235 -19.74 -12.15 20.95
C ASP A 235 -18.49 -11.26 21.07
N VAL A 236 -18.65 -10.15 21.78
CA VAL A 236 -17.58 -9.16 21.99
C VAL A 236 -16.32 -9.70 22.67
N ARG A 237 -16.40 -10.87 23.32
CA ARG A 237 -15.26 -11.57 23.92
C ARG A 237 -14.34 -12.21 22.88
N GLY A 238 -14.83 -12.37 21.63
CA GLY A 238 -14.11 -12.92 20.50
C GLY A 238 -13.85 -14.43 20.58
N LEU A 239 -13.83 -15.11 19.45
CA LEU A 239 -13.49 -16.54 19.32
C LEU A 239 -12.01 -16.78 19.01
N CYS A 240 -11.43 -15.91 18.22
CA CYS A 240 -10.04 -16.05 17.78
C CYS A 240 -9.06 -15.49 18.81
N PRO A 241 -7.81 -15.97 18.88
CA PRO A 241 -6.82 -15.49 19.82
C PRO A 241 -6.40 -14.05 19.51
N ALA A 242 -5.64 -13.42 20.41
CA ALA A 242 -5.12 -12.06 20.20
C ALA A 242 -4.30 -11.97 18.90
N GLY A 243 -4.55 -10.93 18.10
CA GLY A 243 -3.95 -10.74 16.78
C GLY A 243 -4.63 -11.53 15.65
N TRP A 244 -5.82 -12.13 15.96
CA TRP A 244 -6.62 -12.89 15.02
C TRP A 244 -8.11 -12.60 15.23
N HIS A 245 -8.89 -12.69 14.17
CA HIS A 245 -10.34 -12.49 14.22
C HIS A 245 -11.09 -13.48 13.33
N VAL A 246 -12.40 -13.57 13.49
CA VAL A 246 -13.28 -14.26 12.56
C VAL A 246 -13.42 -13.40 11.32
N PRO A 247 -13.13 -13.90 10.11
CA PRO A 247 -13.10 -13.09 8.89
C PRO A 247 -14.41 -12.38 8.62
N THR A 248 -14.33 -11.16 8.15
CA THR A 248 -15.45 -10.40 7.59
C THR A 248 -15.87 -10.96 6.22
N ASP A 249 -17.01 -10.54 5.73
CA ASP A 249 -17.47 -10.90 4.40
C ASP A 249 -16.59 -10.31 3.28
N ASP A 250 -16.05 -9.12 3.52
CA ASP A 250 -15.12 -8.46 2.59
C ASP A 250 -13.78 -9.21 2.54
N GLU A 251 -13.24 -9.66 3.66
CA GLU A 251 -12.00 -10.45 3.71
C GLU A 251 -12.13 -11.83 3.07
N TRP A 252 -13.31 -12.46 3.19
CA TRP A 252 -13.62 -13.65 2.40
C TRP A 252 -13.63 -13.35 0.89
N THR A 253 -14.17 -12.20 0.49
CA THR A 253 -14.18 -11.76 -0.92
C THR A 253 -12.78 -11.48 -1.42
N GLU A 254 -11.92 -10.87 -0.61
CA GLU A 254 -10.50 -10.67 -0.93
C GLU A 254 -9.76 -11.98 -1.18
N LEU A 255 -10.00 -13.02 -0.34
CA LEU A 255 -9.49 -14.37 -0.58
C LEU A 255 -9.96 -14.91 -1.93
N GLU A 256 -11.26 -14.81 -2.23
CA GLU A 256 -11.85 -15.28 -3.50
C GLU A 256 -11.23 -14.53 -4.70
N ASP A 257 -11.11 -13.21 -4.62
CA ASP A 257 -10.52 -12.36 -5.67
C ASP A 257 -9.04 -12.71 -5.92
N TYR A 258 -8.28 -12.95 -4.85
CA TYR A 258 -6.89 -13.39 -4.98
C TYR A 258 -6.80 -14.73 -5.73
N ILE A 259 -7.57 -15.74 -5.33
CA ILE A 259 -7.59 -17.06 -5.96
C ILE A 259 -7.98 -16.95 -7.44
N THR A 260 -9.00 -16.15 -7.76
CA THR A 260 -9.39 -15.83 -9.14
C THR A 260 -8.22 -15.23 -9.92
N SER A 261 -7.47 -14.31 -9.33
CA SER A 261 -6.31 -13.66 -9.96
C SER A 261 -5.18 -14.64 -10.29
N GLN A 262 -5.10 -15.76 -9.53
CA GLN A 262 -4.13 -16.84 -9.76
C GLN A 262 -4.58 -17.83 -10.86
N GLY A 263 -5.71 -17.57 -11.52
CA GLY A 263 -6.19 -18.36 -12.66
C GLY A 263 -7.23 -19.42 -12.32
N PHE A 264 -7.83 -19.37 -11.13
CA PHE A 264 -8.87 -20.32 -10.68
C PHE A 264 -10.28 -19.75 -10.81
N ASP A 265 -10.53 -18.81 -11.73
CA ASP A 265 -11.85 -18.22 -11.99
C ASP A 265 -12.91 -19.31 -12.22
N GLY A 266 -13.96 -19.31 -11.40
CA GLY A 266 -15.02 -20.31 -11.39
C GLY A 266 -14.62 -21.68 -10.83
N THR A 267 -13.45 -21.78 -10.17
CA THR A 267 -12.94 -23.02 -9.54
C THR A 267 -12.30 -22.77 -8.18
N GLU A 268 -12.56 -21.63 -7.58
CA GLU A 268 -11.98 -21.17 -6.30
C GLU A 268 -12.26 -22.18 -5.18
N GLY A 269 -13.49 -22.69 -5.14
CA GLY A 269 -13.88 -23.72 -4.18
C GLY A 269 -13.11 -25.02 -4.35
N THR A 270 -12.78 -25.41 -5.58
CA THR A 270 -11.97 -26.60 -5.85
C THR A 270 -10.54 -26.41 -5.36
N ALA A 271 -9.96 -25.22 -5.56
CA ALA A 271 -8.61 -24.88 -5.12
C ALA A 271 -8.48 -24.82 -3.58
N LEU A 272 -9.56 -24.53 -2.85
CA LEU A 272 -9.59 -24.50 -1.38
C LEU A 272 -9.96 -25.81 -0.71
N LYS A 273 -10.75 -26.67 -1.38
CA LYS A 273 -11.18 -27.95 -0.81
C LYS A 273 -9.99 -28.88 -0.59
N SER A 274 -10.01 -29.58 0.55
CA SER A 274 -9.08 -30.67 0.85
C SER A 274 -9.13 -31.77 -0.21
N THR A 275 -8.02 -32.49 -0.36
CA THR A 275 -7.87 -33.60 -1.32
C THR A 275 -8.56 -34.89 -0.87
N ALA A 276 -9.23 -34.89 0.29
CA ALA A 276 -9.95 -36.03 0.86
C ALA A 276 -11.16 -35.57 1.71
N GLY A 277 -11.99 -36.48 2.17
CA GLY A 277 -13.11 -36.24 3.10
C GLY A 277 -14.42 -35.79 2.46
N TRP A 278 -14.44 -35.41 1.19
CA TRP A 278 -15.64 -35.00 0.45
C TRP A 278 -16.32 -36.22 -0.22
N THR A 279 -17.64 -36.33 -0.09
CA THR A 279 -18.44 -37.37 -0.75
C THR A 279 -18.45 -37.18 -2.27
N TYR A 280 -18.89 -38.19 -2.99
CA TYR A 280 -19.10 -38.18 -4.46
C TYR A 280 -17.88 -37.77 -5.29
N ASN A 281 -16.66 -38.06 -4.81
CA ASN A 281 -15.40 -37.59 -5.41
C ASN A 281 -15.34 -36.07 -5.58
N GLY A 282 -16.03 -35.34 -4.70
CA GLY A 282 -16.04 -33.89 -4.69
C GLY A 282 -14.80 -33.22 -4.03
N HIS A 283 -13.69 -34.00 -3.94
CA HIS A 283 -12.43 -33.51 -3.41
C HIS A 283 -11.91 -32.33 -4.23
N GLY A 284 -11.13 -31.46 -3.58
CA GLY A 284 -10.40 -30.37 -4.22
C GLY A 284 -8.97 -30.73 -4.56
N THR A 285 -8.23 -29.71 -4.93
CA THR A 285 -6.81 -29.77 -5.24
C THR A 285 -5.94 -29.21 -4.11
N ASP A 286 -6.56 -28.41 -3.21
CA ASP A 286 -5.91 -27.75 -2.07
C ASP A 286 -4.66 -26.95 -2.46
N ASP A 287 -4.73 -26.25 -3.59
CA ASP A 287 -3.60 -25.55 -4.20
C ASP A 287 -3.00 -24.48 -3.29
N PHE A 288 -3.79 -23.97 -2.35
CA PHE A 288 -3.41 -22.91 -1.42
C PHE A 288 -3.18 -23.39 0.02
N GLY A 289 -3.28 -24.69 0.31
CA GLY A 289 -3.12 -25.23 1.67
C GLY A 289 -4.22 -24.79 2.66
N PHE A 290 -5.35 -24.29 2.14
CA PHE A 290 -6.51 -23.96 2.98
C PHE A 290 -7.15 -25.19 3.59
N SER A 291 -7.07 -26.34 2.93
CA SER A 291 -7.54 -27.66 3.41
C SER A 291 -8.98 -27.63 3.93
N ALA A 292 -9.89 -27.04 3.15
CA ALA A 292 -11.30 -26.97 3.52
C ALA A 292 -11.94 -28.36 3.61
N LEU A 293 -12.41 -28.74 4.79
CA LEU A 293 -13.09 -30.02 5.06
C LEU A 293 -14.61 -29.83 5.19
N PRO A 294 -15.43 -30.79 4.73
CA PRO A 294 -16.89 -30.73 4.80
C PRO A 294 -17.41 -31.09 6.19
N GLY A 295 -17.27 -30.17 7.15
CA GLY A 295 -17.63 -30.37 8.55
C GLY A 295 -19.14 -30.35 8.84
N GLY A 296 -19.99 -30.18 7.83
CA GLY A 296 -21.44 -30.14 8.00
C GLY A 296 -21.91 -28.94 8.79
N ARG A 297 -23.01 -29.12 9.52
CA ARG A 297 -23.62 -28.09 10.38
C ARG A 297 -24.39 -28.71 11.55
N ARG A 298 -24.72 -27.85 12.55
CA ARG A 298 -25.79 -28.10 13.52
C ARG A 298 -27.00 -27.26 13.17
N SER A 299 -28.17 -27.85 13.03
CA SER A 299 -29.39 -27.24 12.52
C SER A 299 -29.99 -26.21 13.52
N TYR A 300 -30.45 -25.08 13.00
CA TYR A 300 -31.09 -24.01 13.78
C TYR A 300 -32.54 -24.34 14.22
N ASP A 301 -33.21 -25.25 13.52
CA ASP A 301 -34.63 -25.54 13.68
C ASP A 301 -34.91 -26.90 14.35
N TYR A 302 -33.99 -27.83 14.25
CA TYR A 302 -34.12 -29.16 14.86
C TYR A 302 -33.01 -29.49 15.86
N GLY A 303 -31.89 -28.78 15.84
CA GLY A 303 -30.75 -29.01 16.73
C GLY A 303 -29.88 -30.21 16.39
N PHE A 304 -30.27 -31.06 15.44
CA PHE A 304 -29.49 -32.21 15.02
C PHE A 304 -28.35 -31.84 14.08
N PHE A 305 -27.42 -32.77 13.86
CA PHE A 305 -26.29 -32.64 12.97
C PHE A 305 -26.59 -33.23 11.57
N ASP A 306 -26.25 -32.48 10.54
CA ASP A 306 -26.42 -32.91 9.16
C ASP A 306 -25.26 -32.40 8.25
N ASP A 307 -25.15 -32.93 7.05
CA ASP A 307 -24.29 -32.50 5.95
C ASP A 307 -22.77 -32.73 6.14
N ALA A 308 -22.28 -33.41 7.19
CA ALA A 308 -20.84 -33.74 7.28
C ALA A 308 -20.44 -34.70 6.13
N GLY A 309 -19.31 -34.43 5.50
CA GLY A 309 -18.85 -35.07 4.29
C GLY A 309 -19.45 -34.50 3.00
N PHE A 310 -20.51 -33.67 3.11
CA PHE A 310 -21.20 -33.09 1.96
C PHE A 310 -21.00 -31.57 1.85
N HIS A 311 -21.21 -30.81 2.93
CA HIS A 311 -20.98 -29.36 2.95
C HIS A 311 -19.92 -28.96 3.97
N GLY A 312 -19.04 -28.03 3.57
CA GLY A 312 -18.27 -27.21 4.50
C GLY A 312 -18.87 -25.81 4.53
N SER A 313 -19.19 -25.29 5.72
CA SER A 313 -19.76 -23.96 5.89
C SER A 313 -18.96 -23.21 6.96
N TRP A 314 -18.61 -21.95 6.66
CA TRP A 314 -17.80 -21.09 7.53
C TRP A 314 -18.47 -19.74 7.74
N TRP A 315 -18.57 -19.34 9.01
CA TRP A 315 -19.09 -18.04 9.36
C TRP A 315 -18.21 -16.89 8.86
N SER A 316 -18.86 -15.77 8.57
CA SER A 316 -18.27 -14.44 8.55
C SER A 316 -18.71 -13.66 9.78
N SER A 317 -17.87 -12.74 10.26
CA SER A 317 -18.21 -11.84 11.36
C SER A 317 -19.04 -10.62 10.92
N SER A 318 -19.27 -10.43 9.61
CA SER A 318 -20.09 -9.32 9.10
C SER A 318 -21.56 -9.52 9.44
N PRO A 319 -22.21 -8.55 10.14
CA PRO A 319 -23.63 -8.63 10.46
C PRO A 319 -24.51 -8.33 9.25
N ASP A 320 -25.68 -8.96 9.20
CA ASP A 320 -26.72 -8.69 8.19
C ASP A 320 -28.10 -8.58 8.85
N GLY A 321 -28.42 -7.43 9.47
CA GLY A 321 -29.76 -7.11 9.99
C GLY A 321 -30.37 -8.11 10.98
N GLY A 322 -29.54 -8.83 11.75
CA GLY A 322 -29.95 -9.90 12.69
C GLY A 322 -29.71 -11.30 12.14
N HIS A 323 -29.08 -11.39 11.00
CA HIS A 323 -28.56 -12.60 10.35
C HIS A 323 -27.06 -12.44 10.18
N ALA A 324 -26.39 -13.48 9.64
CA ALA A 324 -24.95 -13.44 9.37
C ALA A 324 -24.64 -13.96 7.96
N TRP A 325 -23.53 -13.47 7.43
CA TRP A 325 -22.94 -13.99 6.20
C TRP A 325 -22.16 -15.26 6.48
N TYR A 326 -22.09 -16.15 5.47
CA TYR A 326 -21.24 -17.33 5.53
C TYR A 326 -20.82 -17.79 4.13
N ARG A 327 -19.74 -18.54 4.09
CA ARG A 327 -19.26 -19.23 2.90
C ARG A 327 -19.59 -20.72 2.97
N ARG A 328 -19.89 -21.33 1.81
CA ARG A 328 -20.15 -22.76 1.69
C ARG A 328 -19.43 -23.35 0.50
N LEU A 329 -18.83 -24.51 0.72
CA LEU A 329 -18.31 -25.39 -0.31
C LEU A 329 -19.18 -26.66 -0.40
N ALA A 330 -19.30 -27.20 -1.61
CA ALA A 330 -20.11 -28.41 -1.90
C ALA A 330 -19.36 -29.33 -2.87
N PRO A 331 -19.63 -30.66 -2.84
CA PRO A 331 -18.89 -31.63 -3.68
C PRO A 331 -19.12 -31.43 -5.18
N TYR A 332 -20.27 -30.90 -5.58
CA TYR A 332 -20.64 -30.76 -6.99
C TYR A 332 -20.35 -29.36 -7.56
N ASN A 333 -19.98 -28.43 -6.70
CA ASN A 333 -19.71 -27.07 -7.14
C ASN A 333 -18.20 -26.76 -7.07
N PRO A 334 -17.60 -26.30 -8.16
CA PRO A 334 -16.22 -25.84 -8.14
C PRO A 334 -16.04 -24.49 -7.46
N ASP A 335 -17.10 -23.66 -7.40
CA ASP A 335 -17.09 -22.33 -6.83
C ASP A 335 -17.30 -22.31 -5.32
N ILE A 336 -17.15 -21.12 -4.73
CA ILE A 336 -17.54 -20.80 -3.37
C ILE A 336 -18.94 -20.18 -3.39
N TYR A 337 -19.84 -20.71 -2.56
CA TYR A 337 -21.12 -20.06 -2.36
C TYR A 337 -21.01 -18.98 -1.27
N ARG A 338 -21.47 -17.78 -1.57
CA ARG A 338 -21.65 -16.68 -0.64
C ARG A 338 -23.12 -16.55 -0.31
N TYR A 339 -23.47 -16.73 0.97
CA TYR A 339 -24.83 -16.66 1.44
C TYR A 339 -24.99 -15.61 2.53
N PHE A 340 -26.16 -14.98 2.55
CA PHE A 340 -26.61 -14.06 3.59
C PHE A 340 -27.98 -14.51 4.11
N ASN A 341 -28.45 -13.87 5.19
CA ASN A 341 -29.79 -14.09 5.75
C ASN A 341 -29.96 -15.48 6.38
N PHE A 342 -28.93 -15.95 7.11
CA PHE A 342 -29.00 -17.23 7.79
C PHE A 342 -29.15 -17.02 9.32
N TYR A 343 -29.95 -17.91 9.96
CA TYR A 343 -30.28 -17.79 11.38
C TYR A 343 -29.03 -17.99 12.26
N PRO A 344 -28.77 -17.09 13.25
CA PRO A 344 -27.60 -17.18 14.13
C PRO A 344 -27.51 -18.49 14.93
N ARG A 345 -28.58 -19.26 15.04
CA ARG A 345 -28.62 -20.58 15.72
C ARG A 345 -28.06 -21.73 14.90
N ASN A 346 -27.71 -21.53 13.61
CA ASN A 346 -26.94 -22.55 12.92
C ASN A 346 -25.55 -22.68 13.53
N GLY A 347 -25.06 -23.90 13.62
CA GLY A 347 -23.68 -24.19 13.96
C GLY A 347 -22.87 -24.40 12.71
N PHE A 348 -21.88 -23.56 12.42
CA PHE A 348 -20.92 -23.70 11.33
C PHE A 348 -19.50 -23.67 11.86
N SER A 349 -18.56 -24.09 11.02
CA SER A 349 -17.13 -23.94 11.31
C SER A 349 -16.71 -22.48 11.36
N VAL A 350 -15.60 -22.23 12.05
CA VAL A 350 -14.92 -20.95 12.08
C VAL A 350 -13.46 -21.17 11.66
N ARG A 351 -12.92 -20.27 10.89
CA ARG A 351 -11.50 -20.09 10.65
C ARG A 351 -11.08 -18.72 11.06
N CYS A 352 -9.93 -18.62 11.74
CA CYS A 352 -9.40 -17.32 12.10
C CYS A 352 -8.49 -16.79 10.99
N LEU A 353 -8.56 -15.47 10.80
CA LEU A 353 -7.72 -14.67 9.95
C LEU A 353 -6.85 -13.79 10.83
N ARG A 354 -5.58 -13.59 10.46
CA ARG A 354 -4.69 -12.71 11.19
C ARG A 354 -5.06 -11.25 10.96
N ASP A 355 -5.01 -10.44 12.03
CA ASP A 355 -5.21 -8.99 11.93
C ASP A 355 -4.12 -8.40 11.01
N ALA A 356 -4.50 -7.43 10.17
CA ALA A 356 -3.56 -6.64 9.40
C ALA A 356 -2.61 -5.91 10.36
N GLY A 357 -1.32 -6.05 10.13
CA GLY A 357 -0.28 -5.45 10.97
C GLY A 357 -0.10 -3.95 10.71
#